data_f3d71b218edf5c4db68e5f567f575a21
#
_entry.id   f3d71b218edf5c4db68e5f567f575a21
#
_cell.length_a   1.000
_cell.length_b   1.000
_cell.length_c   1.000
_cell.angle_alpha   90.00
_cell.angle_beta   90.00
_cell.angle_gamma   90.00
#
_symmetry.space_group_name_H-M   'P 1'
#
loop_
_entity.id
_entity.type
_entity.pdbx_description
1 polymer ?
#
loop_
_entity_poly.entity_id
_entity_poly.type
_entity_poly.pdbx_seq_one_letter_code
_entity_poly.pdbx_strand_id
1 'polypeptide(L)'
;MDTIHTDVAIIGAGGAGLRAAIALAETDPHLRIALISKVYPMRSHTCAAEGGAAGVIKPDDSLDHHFNDTVGGGDWLCDQDAVEYLVREAPKELI
;
A
#
# COMPACT_ATOMS: atom_id res chain seq x y z
N MET A 1 -28.81 13.48 -13.56
CA MET A 1 -27.61 12.86 -12.97
C MET A 1 -26.62 13.97 -12.59
N ASP A 2 -26.16 13.96 -11.38
CA ASP A 2 -25.18 14.92 -10.91
C ASP A 2 -23.77 14.52 -11.40
N THR A 3 -23.03 15.50 -11.87
CA THR A 3 -21.66 15.28 -12.35
C THR A 3 -20.69 16.09 -11.49
N ILE A 4 -19.64 15.42 -11.02
CA ILE A 4 -18.58 16.03 -10.24
C ILE A 4 -17.29 16.02 -11.08
N HIS A 5 -16.67 17.19 -11.22
CA HIS A 5 -15.42 17.34 -11.96
C HIS A 5 -14.24 17.42 -11.00
N THR A 6 -13.24 16.59 -11.22
CA THR A 6 -12.00 16.57 -10.45
C THR A 6 -10.79 16.47 -11.38
N ASP A 7 -9.62 16.77 -10.84
CA ASP A 7 -8.37 16.64 -11.60
C ASP A 7 -7.86 15.19 -11.54
N VAL A 8 -8.06 14.53 -10.40
CA VAL A 8 -7.65 13.13 -10.17
C VAL A 8 -8.77 12.39 -9.46
N ALA A 9 -9.06 11.19 -9.94
CA ALA A 9 -9.99 10.29 -9.26
C ALA A 9 -9.22 9.03 -8.81
N ILE A 10 -9.30 8.73 -7.53
CA ILE A 10 -8.68 7.54 -6.94
C ILE A 10 -9.79 6.57 -6.57
N ILE A 11 -9.73 5.37 -7.12
CA ILE A 11 -10.72 4.33 -6.85
C ILE A 11 -10.17 3.41 -5.79
N GLY A 12 -10.76 3.47 -4.62
CA GLY A 12 -10.36 2.70 -3.45
C GLY A 12 -9.77 3.56 -2.34
N ALA A 13 -10.32 3.44 -1.15
CA ALA A 13 -9.93 4.23 0.03
C ALA A 13 -9.27 3.36 1.12
N GLY A 14 -8.53 2.33 0.72
CA GLY A 14 -7.62 1.60 1.60
C GLY A 14 -6.30 2.32 1.76
N GLY A 15 -5.29 1.65 2.31
CA GLY A 15 -3.98 2.25 2.56
C GLY A 15 -3.33 2.82 1.31
N ALA A 16 -3.38 2.10 0.20
CA ALA A 16 -2.78 2.55 -1.05
C ALA A 16 -3.47 3.80 -1.61
N GLY A 17 -4.80 3.82 -1.63
CA GLY A 17 -5.55 4.97 -2.13
C GLY A 17 -5.37 6.21 -1.27
N LEU A 18 -5.39 6.05 0.04
CA LEU A 18 -5.16 7.15 0.98
C LEU A 18 -3.74 7.70 0.86
N ARG A 19 -2.74 6.83 0.73
CA ARG A 19 -1.34 7.26 0.55
C ARG A 19 -1.15 8.03 -0.76
N ALA A 20 -1.79 7.57 -1.84
CA ALA A 20 -1.77 8.26 -3.12
C ALA A 20 -2.41 9.65 -3.02
N ALA A 21 -3.55 9.76 -2.33
CA ALA A 21 -4.22 11.04 -2.12
C ALA A 21 -3.35 12.02 -1.33
N ILE A 22 -2.70 11.56 -0.28
CA ILE A 22 -1.79 12.38 0.52
C ILE A 22 -0.61 12.86 -0.31
N ALA A 23 0.02 11.97 -1.08
CA ALA A 23 1.15 12.31 -1.93
C ALA A 23 0.78 13.37 -3.00
N LEU A 24 -0.39 13.21 -3.61
CA LEU A 24 -0.89 14.19 -4.58
C LEU A 24 -1.14 15.56 -3.94
N ALA A 25 -1.78 15.57 -2.77
CA ALA A 25 -2.08 16.81 -2.06
C ALA A 25 -0.80 17.53 -1.60
N GLU A 26 0.21 16.79 -1.19
CA GLU A 26 1.51 17.35 -0.82
C GLU A 26 2.27 17.90 -2.03
N THR A 27 2.15 17.24 -3.19
CA THR A 27 2.83 17.64 -4.42
C THR A 27 2.22 18.90 -5.01
N ASP A 28 0.90 18.98 -5.03
CA ASP A 28 0.18 20.17 -5.53
C ASP A 28 -1.12 20.37 -4.72
N PRO A 29 -1.12 21.34 -3.77
CA PRO A 29 -2.31 21.59 -2.92
C PRO A 29 -3.53 22.13 -3.68
N HIS A 30 -3.37 22.52 -4.93
CA HIS A 30 -4.47 23.04 -5.76
C HIS A 30 -5.20 21.95 -6.54
N LEU A 31 -4.70 20.70 -6.55
CA LEU A 31 -5.38 19.60 -7.19
C LEU A 31 -6.70 19.27 -6.49
N ARG A 32 -7.73 19.09 -7.30
CA ARG A 32 -9.01 18.58 -6.83
C ARG A 32 -9.00 17.07 -6.93
N ILE A 33 -9.00 16.40 -5.78
CA ILE A 33 -8.84 14.95 -5.69
C ILE A 33 -10.15 14.35 -5.20
N ALA A 34 -10.70 13.40 -5.96
CA ALA A 34 -11.82 12.59 -5.53
C ALA A 34 -11.32 11.22 -5.11
N LEU A 35 -11.63 10.83 -3.88
CA LEU A 35 -11.35 9.51 -3.35
C LEU A 35 -12.67 8.74 -3.30
N ILE A 36 -12.81 7.74 -4.17
CA ILE A 36 -14.05 7.02 -4.38
C ILE A 36 -13.96 5.65 -3.74
N SER A 37 -14.89 5.35 -2.85
CA SER A 37 -14.90 4.09 -2.13
C SER A 37 -16.31 3.52 -2.04
N LYS A 38 -16.41 2.21 -2.10
CA LYS A 38 -17.66 1.49 -1.91
C LYS A 38 -18.15 1.56 -0.46
N VAL A 39 -17.21 1.59 0.48
CA VAL A 39 -17.48 1.62 1.92
C VAL A 39 -16.62 2.70 2.58
N TYR A 40 -16.89 3.00 3.84
CA TYR A 40 -16.04 3.92 4.60
C TYR A 40 -14.60 3.41 4.67
N PRO A 41 -13.60 4.32 4.61
CA PRO A 41 -12.18 3.93 4.69
C PRO A 41 -11.83 3.10 5.92
N MET A 42 -12.51 3.32 7.04
CA MET A 42 -12.34 2.54 8.27
C MET A 42 -12.69 1.05 8.11
N ARG A 43 -13.40 0.67 7.05
CA ARG A 43 -13.75 -0.73 6.76
C ARG A 43 -12.77 -1.38 5.79
N SER A 44 -11.66 -0.71 5.46
CA SER A 44 -10.62 -1.27 4.62
C SER A 44 -9.83 -2.36 5.34
N HIS A 45 -9.18 -3.22 4.57
CA HIS A 45 -8.28 -4.24 5.14
C HIS A 45 -7.10 -3.61 5.87
N THR A 46 -6.61 -2.45 5.41
CA THR A 46 -5.54 -1.72 6.09
C THR A 46 -5.97 -1.31 7.50
N CYS A 47 -7.17 -0.80 7.66
CA CYS A 47 -7.71 -0.44 8.98
C CYS A 47 -7.99 -1.65 9.86
N ALA A 48 -8.36 -2.78 9.26
CA ALA A 48 -8.66 -4.02 9.98
C ALA A 48 -7.40 -4.78 10.39
N ALA A 49 -6.24 -4.44 9.84
CA ALA A 49 -4.99 -5.12 10.15
C ALA A 49 -4.58 -4.89 11.60
N GLU A 50 -4.18 -5.97 12.29
CA GLU A 50 -3.78 -5.93 13.70
C GLU A 50 -2.30 -6.29 13.90
N GLY A 51 -1.67 -6.92 12.91
CA GLY A 51 -0.34 -7.50 13.05
C GLY A 51 0.82 -6.56 12.71
N GLY A 52 0.55 -5.42 12.14
CA GLY A 52 1.61 -4.52 11.68
C GLY A 52 2.23 -4.96 10.36
N ALA A 53 3.45 -4.53 10.11
CA ALA A 53 4.18 -4.82 8.89
C ALA A 53 5.60 -5.31 9.20
N ALA A 54 6.10 -6.22 8.38
CA ALA A 54 7.45 -6.77 8.52
C ALA A 54 8.37 -6.23 7.42
N GLY A 55 9.63 -6.01 7.80
CA GLY A 55 10.68 -5.60 6.86
C GLY A 55 12.04 -5.94 7.41
N VAL A 56 13.02 -6.05 6.53
CA VAL A 56 14.40 -6.34 6.89
C VAL A 56 15.07 -5.06 7.36
N ILE A 57 15.37 -4.97 8.67
CA ILE A 57 15.99 -3.79 9.28
C ILE A 57 17.32 -4.16 9.93
N LYS A 58 17.42 -5.33 10.56
CA LYS A 58 18.60 -5.76 11.28
C LYS A 58 19.71 -6.22 10.30
N PRO A 59 20.97 -5.97 10.63
CA PRO A 59 22.08 -6.37 9.74
C PRO A 59 22.30 -7.88 9.61
N ASP A 60 21.80 -8.69 10.54
CA ASP A 60 21.86 -10.14 10.49
C ASP A 60 20.72 -10.79 9.71
N ASP A 61 19.80 -10.01 9.18
CA ASP A 61 18.69 -10.47 8.33
C ASP A 61 19.03 -10.20 6.85
N SER A 62 18.23 -10.73 5.92
CA SER A 62 18.44 -10.52 4.50
C SER A 62 17.13 -10.41 3.72
N LEU A 63 17.18 -9.66 2.61
CA LEU A 63 16.04 -9.54 1.69
C LEU A 63 15.68 -10.89 1.08
N ASP A 64 16.69 -11.71 0.73
CA ASP A 64 16.46 -13.05 0.17
C ASP A 64 15.75 -13.96 1.17
N HIS A 65 16.11 -13.88 2.44
CA HIS A 65 15.44 -14.64 3.49
C HIS A 65 13.96 -14.25 3.61
N HIS A 66 13.69 -12.95 3.65
CA HIS A 66 12.32 -12.44 3.71
C HIS A 66 11.52 -12.82 2.48
N PHE A 67 12.12 -12.73 1.29
CA PHE A 67 11.51 -13.13 0.03
C PHE A 67 11.13 -14.63 0.07
N ASN A 68 12.08 -15.49 0.44
CA ASN A 68 11.87 -16.94 0.47
C ASN A 68 10.82 -17.34 1.51
N ASP A 69 10.81 -16.72 2.68
CA ASP A 69 9.79 -16.98 3.70
C ASP A 69 8.40 -16.57 3.21
N THR A 70 8.28 -15.46 2.53
CA THR A 70 7.00 -14.96 2.02
C THR A 70 6.46 -15.84 0.90
N VAL A 71 7.30 -16.21 -0.08
CA VAL A 71 6.91 -17.06 -1.20
C VAL A 71 6.59 -18.47 -0.72
N GLY A 72 7.42 -19.03 0.17
CA GLY A 72 7.19 -20.34 0.76
C GLY A 72 5.94 -20.40 1.63
N GLY A 73 5.70 -19.35 2.43
CA GLY A 73 4.50 -19.24 3.24
C GLY A 73 3.21 -19.14 2.42
N GLY A 74 3.30 -18.65 1.21
CA GLY A 74 2.19 -18.60 0.26
C GLY A 74 2.07 -19.85 -0.62
N ASP A 75 2.77 -20.93 -0.27
CA ASP A 75 2.77 -22.18 -1.03
C ASP A 75 3.14 -22.01 -2.52
N TRP A 76 3.99 -21.03 -2.82
CA TRP A 76 4.46 -20.70 -4.18
C TRP A 76 3.36 -20.22 -5.13
N LEU A 77 2.18 -19.90 -4.60
CA LEU A 77 1.04 -19.44 -5.39
C LEU A 77 0.99 -17.92 -5.58
N CYS A 78 1.83 -17.18 -4.89
CA CYS A 78 1.85 -15.72 -4.94
C CYS A 78 2.51 -15.19 -6.23
N ASP A 79 2.26 -13.93 -6.53
CA ASP A 79 2.99 -13.18 -7.55
C ASP A 79 4.38 -12.84 -7.00
N GLN A 80 5.41 -13.51 -7.48
CA GLN A 80 6.77 -13.36 -6.97
C GLN A 80 7.35 -11.98 -7.25
N ASP A 81 6.99 -11.34 -8.36
CA ASP A 81 7.42 -9.99 -8.68
C ASP A 81 6.87 -8.97 -7.67
N ALA A 82 5.61 -9.14 -7.28
CA ALA A 82 5.00 -8.31 -6.25
C ALA A 82 5.67 -8.52 -4.89
N VAL A 83 6.00 -9.76 -4.54
CA VAL A 83 6.71 -10.09 -3.30
C VAL A 83 8.10 -9.45 -3.29
N GLU A 84 8.83 -9.54 -4.40
CA GLU A 84 10.16 -8.93 -4.51
C GLU A 84 10.11 -7.43 -4.30
N TYR A 85 9.15 -6.77 -4.93
CA TYR A 85 8.94 -5.32 -4.77
C TYR A 85 8.66 -4.97 -3.31
N LEU A 86 7.72 -5.68 -2.67
CA LEU A 86 7.36 -5.47 -1.27
C LEU A 86 8.58 -5.62 -0.35
N VAL A 87 9.33 -6.71 -0.51
CA VAL A 87 10.49 -7.03 0.34
C VAL A 87 11.59 -5.98 0.20
N ARG A 88 11.84 -5.50 -1.02
CA ARG A 88 12.87 -4.47 -1.28
C ARG A 88 12.48 -3.11 -0.74
N GLU A 89 11.22 -2.73 -0.85
CA GLU A 89 10.76 -1.40 -0.47
C GLU A 89 10.37 -1.27 1.00
N ALA A 90 9.95 -2.36 1.65
CA ALA A 90 9.50 -2.34 3.04
C ALA A 90 10.50 -1.70 4.01
N PRO A 91 11.81 -2.00 3.96
CA PRO A 91 12.77 -1.38 4.89
C PRO A 91 12.81 0.15 4.79
N LYS A 92 12.62 0.69 3.60
CA LYS A 92 12.64 2.15 3.37
C LYS A 92 11.37 2.81 3.90
N GLU A 93 10.23 2.15 3.73
CA GLU A 93 8.92 2.73 4.07
C GLU A 93 8.57 2.56 5.55
N LEU A 94 9.16 1.59 6.25
CA LEU A 94 8.92 1.33 7.67
C LEU A 94 9.76 2.22 8.59
N ILE A 95 10.77 2.88 8.09
CA ILE A 95 11.64 3.81 8.83
C ILE A 95 11.32 5.23 8.38
#